data_1f0c5b1eb0d6dacebf32fbd3e95afe15
#
_entry.id   1f0c5b1eb0d6dacebf32fbd3e95afe15
#
_cell.length_a   1.000
_cell.length_b   1.000
_cell.length_c   1.000
_cell.angle_alpha   90.00
_cell.angle_beta   90.00
_cell.angle_gamma   90.00
#
_symmetry.space_group_name_H-M   'P 1'
#
loop_
_entity.id
_entity.type
_entity.pdbx_description
1 polymer ?
#
loop_
_entity_poly.entity_id
_entity_poly.type
_entity_poly.pdbx_seq_one_letter_code
_entity_poly.pdbx_strand_id
1 'polypeptide(L)'
;MTREESLEVLCVAFEKLDEDEQRGMIRLIEQMKRAHTFGLDVRFDEHTFTFFIADTATNTVVAPPPMNIPTVEAWLDDYEKEEAKE
;
A
#
# COMPACT_ATOMS: atom_id res chain seq x y z
N MET A 1 -12.39 -11.31 -15.77
CA MET A 1 -13.02 -10.29 -14.92
C MET A 1 -12.71 -8.89 -15.44
N THR A 2 -13.71 -8.04 -15.65
CA THR A 2 -13.48 -6.68 -16.09
C THR A 2 -13.05 -5.80 -14.92
N ARG A 3 -12.51 -4.62 -15.22
CA ARG A 3 -12.10 -3.65 -14.19
C ARG A 3 -13.29 -3.20 -13.33
N GLU A 4 -14.47 -3.04 -13.94
CA GLU A 4 -15.69 -2.65 -13.24
C GLU A 4 -16.16 -3.73 -12.28
N GLU A 5 -16.11 -4.99 -12.68
CA GLU A 5 -16.45 -6.12 -11.81
C GLU A 5 -15.51 -6.22 -10.62
N SER A 6 -14.22 -5.97 -10.82
CA SER A 6 -13.23 -5.96 -9.73
C SER A 6 -13.52 -4.87 -8.71
N LEU A 7 -13.93 -3.67 -9.16
CA LEU A 7 -14.30 -2.56 -8.28
C LEU A 7 -15.56 -2.88 -7.47
N GLU A 8 -16.57 -3.52 -8.08
CA GLU A 8 -17.78 -3.93 -7.37
C GLU A 8 -17.47 -4.94 -6.26
N VAL A 9 -16.62 -5.93 -6.55
CA VAL A 9 -16.21 -6.93 -5.57
C VAL A 9 -15.48 -6.26 -4.40
N LEU A 10 -14.60 -5.30 -4.66
CA LEU A 10 -13.89 -4.56 -3.62
C LEU A 10 -14.84 -3.74 -2.76
N CYS A 11 -15.83 -3.07 -3.36
CA CYS A 11 -16.83 -2.30 -2.63
C CYS A 11 -17.67 -3.19 -1.71
N VAL A 12 -18.13 -4.33 -2.20
CA VAL A 12 -18.91 -5.28 -1.40
C VAL A 12 -18.07 -5.84 -0.25
N ALA A 13 -16.82 -6.19 -0.51
CA ALA A 13 -15.91 -6.67 0.52
C ALA A 13 -15.67 -5.60 1.59
N PHE A 14 -15.48 -4.35 1.17
CA PHE A 14 -15.29 -3.21 2.08
C PHE A 14 -16.49 -3.00 3.00
N GLU A 15 -17.70 -3.07 2.46
CA GLU A 15 -18.95 -2.90 3.23
C GLU A 15 -19.13 -3.97 4.30
N LYS A 16 -18.56 -5.17 4.10
CA LYS A 16 -18.66 -6.29 5.04
C LYS A 16 -17.64 -6.21 6.18
N LEU A 17 -16.65 -5.32 6.08
CA LEU A 17 -15.65 -5.13 7.12
C LEU A 17 -16.23 -4.37 8.31
N ASP A 18 -15.69 -4.61 9.50
CA ASP A 18 -16.04 -3.80 10.65
C ASP A 18 -15.37 -2.41 10.54
N GLU A 19 -15.72 -1.50 11.46
CA GLU A 19 -15.24 -0.12 11.42
C GLU A 19 -13.71 -0.02 11.50
N ASP A 20 -13.07 -0.82 12.35
CA ASP A 20 -11.62 -0.82 12.50
C ASP A 20 -10.93 -1.36 11.24
N GLU A 21 -11.47 -2.42 10.65
CA GLU A 21 -10.95 -2.97 9.40
C GLU A 21 -11.11 -1.98 8.25
N GLN A 22 -12.23 -1.27 8.19
CA GLN A 22 -12.46 -0.23 7.19
C GLN A 22 -11.45 0.91 7.32
N ARG A 23 -11.15 1.35 8.53
CA ARG A 23 -10.12 2.37 8.79
C ARG A 23 -8.75 1.91 8.35
N GLY A 24 -8.40 0.66 8.65
CA GLY A 24 -7.14 0.06 8.20
C GLY A 24 -7.03 0.02 6.69
N MET A 25 -8.11 -0.36 6.01
CA MET A 25 -8.16 -0.39 4.55
C MET A 25 -7.99 1.02 3.95
N ILE A 26 -8.64 2.02 4.53
CA ILE A 26 -8.52 3.42 4.08
C ILE A 26 -7.08 3.90 4.25
N ARG A 27 -6.43 3.61 5.38
CA ARG A 27 -5.03 3.95 5.61
C ARG A 27 -4.13 3.30 4.57
N LEU A 28 -4.35 2.04 4.28
CA LEU A 28 -3.57 1.32 3.28
C LEU A 28 -3.71 1.97 1.89
N ILE A 29 -4.95 2.27 1.49
CA ILE A 29 -5.22 2.92 0.20
C ILE A 29 -4.52 4.28 0.10
N GLU A 30 -4.54 5.06 1.17
CA GLU A 30 -3.85 6.36 1.23
C GLU A 30 -2.34 6.20 1.04
N GLN A 31 -1.73 5.19 1.68
CA GLN A 31 -0.31 4.93 1.54
C GLN A 31 0.03 4.40 0.14
N MET A 32 -0.83 3.61 -0.47
CA MET A 32 -0.66 3.15 -1.85
C MET A 32 -0.66 4.34 -2.83
N LYS A 33 -1.59 5.28 -2.66
CA LYS A 33 -1.65 6.49 -3.48
C LYS A 33 -0.41 7.35 -3.30
N ARG A 34 0.03 7.52 -2.06
CA ARG A 34 1.23 8.26 -1.72
C ARG A 34 2.47 7.64 -2.35
N ALA A 35 2.61 6.33 -2.26
CA ALA A 35 3.70 5.60 -2.89
C ALA A 35 3.71 5.81 -4.41
N HIS A 36 2.56 5.77 -5.05
CA HIS A 36 2.45 5.99 -6.49
C HIS A 36 2.97 7.37 -6.93
N THR A 37 2.82 8.40 -6.10
CA THR A 37 3.35 9.73 -6.43
C THR A 37 4.88 9.75 -6.50
N PHE A 38 5.55 8.79 -5.88
CA PHE A 38 7.01 8.63 -5.91
C PHE A 38 7.48 7.55 -6.89
N GLY A 39 6.58 6.99 -7.68
CA GLY A 39 6.90 5.88 -8.58
C GLY A 39 7.11 4.57 -7.85
N LEU A 40 6.53 4.43 -6.66
CA LEU A 40 6.62 3.23 -5.83
C LEU A 40 5.27 2.52 -5.76
N ASP A 41 5.28 1.27 -5.33
CA ASP A 41 4.08 0.46 -5.19
C ASP A 41 4.12 -0.32 -3.88
N VAL A 42 3.04 -0.25 -3.11
CA VAL A 42 2.89 -1.07 -1.90
C VAL A 42 2.21 -2.37 -2.31
N ARG A 43 2.91 -3.48 -2.12
CA ARG A 43 2.45 -4.81 -2.52
C ARG A 43 2.24 -5.70 -1.30
N PHE A 44 1.39 -6.70 -1.46
CA PHE A 44 1.09 -7.67 -0.40
C PHE A 44 1.92 -8.94 -0.59
N ASP A 45 2.53 -9.39 0.52
CA ASP A 45 3.27 -10.65 0.55
C ASP A 45 2.41 -11.74 1.20
N GLU A 46 1.99 -12.71 0.41
CA GLU A 46 1.15 -13.82 0.88
C GLU A 46 1.84 -14.75 1.86
N HIS A 47 3.17 -14.84 1.80
CA HIS A 47 3.93 -15.74 2.68
C HIS A 47 3.95 -15.25 4.12
N THR A 48 4.06 -13.95 4.32
CA THR A 48 4.14 -13.33 5.65
C THR A 48 2.83 -12.67 6.08
N PHE A 49 1.86 -12.54 5.18
CA PHE A 49 0.63 -11.75 5.34
C PHE A 49 0.92 -10.31 5.74
N THR A 50 1.99 -9.75 5.16
CA THR A 50 2.42 -8.37 5.39
C THR A 50 2.62 -7.66 4.06
N PHE A 51 3.15 -6.46 4.09
CA PHE A 51 3.36 -5.64 2.91
C PHE A 51 4.85 -5.46 2.62
N PHE A 52 5.15 -4.99 1.43
CA PHE A 52 6.48 -4.55 1.04
C PHE A 52 6.35 -3.44 -0.01
N ILE A 53 7.44 -2.73 -0.27
CA ILE A 53 7.44 -1.60 -1.21
C ILE A 53 8.42 -1.91 -2.33
N ALA A 54 7.95 -1.70 -3.57
CA ALA A 54 8.74 -1.94 -4.78
C ALA A 54 8.76 -0.69 -5.66
N ASP A 55 9.85 -0.52 -6.41
CA ASP A 55 9.97 0.50 -7.43
C ASP A 55 9.25 0.02 -8.70
N THR A 56 8.30 0.81 -9.23
CA THR A 56 7.50 0.42 -10.38
C THR A 56 8.30 0.46 -11.69
N ALA A 57 9.30 1.34 -11.80
CA ALA A 57 10.10 1.46 -13.01
C ALA A 57 11.04 0.27 -13.23
N THR A 58 11.65 -0.21 -12.15
CA THR A 58 12.62 -1.32 -12.19
C THR A 58 12.05 -2.64 -11.71
N ASN A 59 10.86 -2.63 -11.12
CA ASN A 59 10.21 -3.77 -10.48
C ASN A 59 11.11 -4.40 -9.39
N THR A 60 11.84 -3.56 -8.66
CA THR A 60 12.79 -3.96 -7.63
C THR A 60 12.24 -3.66 -6.24
N VAL A 61 12.37 -4.59 -5.31
CA VAL A 61 11.95 -4.38 -3.91
C VAL A 61 12.90 -3.37 -3.26
N VAL A 62 12.35 -2.25 -2.78
CA VAL A 62 13.12 -1.20 -2.09
C VAL A 62 12.94 -1.27 -0.57
N ALA A 63 11.84 -1.84 -0.10
CA ALA A 63 11.61 -2.11 1.32
C ALA A 63 11.05 -3.52 1.45
N PRO A 64 11.84 -4.48 1.94
CA PRO A 64 11.42 -5.89 1.98
C PRO A 64 10.39 -6.17 3.07
N PRO A 65 9.56 -7.24 2.91
CA PRO A 65 8.67 -7.67 3.98
C PRO A 65 9.48 -8.26 5.15
N PRO A 66 8.92 -8.32 6.35
CA PRO A 66 7.54 -7.97 6.70
C PRO A 66 7.37 -6.48 7.04
N MET A 67 6.29 -5.88 6.56
CA MET A 67 5.91 -4.52 6.91
C MET A 67 4.41 -4.48 7.22
N ASN A 68 4.03 -3.84 8.33
CA ASN A 68 2.63 -3.55 8.61
C ASN A 68 2.30 -2.12 8.14
N ILE A 69 1.04 -1.71 8.24
CA ILE A 69 0.62 -0.38 7.76
C ILE A 69 1.40 0.75 8.44
N PRO A 70 1.56 0.79 9.78
CA PRO A 70 2.39 1.81 10.42
C PRO A 70 3.84 1.84 9.94
N THR A 71 4.42 0.68 9.66
CA THR A 71 5.79 0.59 9.13
C THR A 71 5.89 1.16 7.73
N VAL A 72 4.89 0.88 6.87
CA VAL A 72 4.81 1.45 5.52
C VAL A 72 4.72 2.98 5.61
N GLU A 73 3.86 3.49 6.50
CA GLU A 73 3.71 4.93 6.69
C GLU A 73 5.03 5.59 7.12
N ALA A 74 5.71 5.00 8.10
CA ALA A 74 7.00 5.52 8.58
C ALA A 74 8.07 5.50 7.48
N TRP A 75 8.12 4.43 6.71
CA TRP A 75 9.07 4.31 5.60
C TRP A 75 8.84 5.39 4.54
N LEU A 76 7.57 5.62 4.18
CA LEU A 76 7.21 6.65 3.21
C LEU A 76 7.48 8.06 3.75
N ASP A 77 7.26 8.29 5.04
CA ASP A 77 7.59 9.57 5.69
C ASP A 77 9.08 9.86 5.58
N ASP A 78 9.93 8.88 5.86
CA ASP A 78 11.38 9.03 5.76
C ASP A 78 11.83 9.24 4.30
N TYR A 79 11.24 8.51 3.38
CA TYR A 79 11.52 8.65 1.95
C TYR A 79 11.18 10.06 1.46
N GLU A 80 10.02 10.59 1.85
CA GLU A 80 9.57 11.92 1.49
C GLU A 80 10.51 13.00 2.04
N LYS A 81 10.99 12.83 3.27
CA LYS A 81 11.96 13.75 3.87
C LYS A 81 13.29 13.76 3.12
N GLU A 82 13.77 12.60 2.70
CA GLU A 82 15.01 12.50 1.92
C GLU A 82 14.88 13.15 0.56
N GLU A 83 13.74 12.92 -0.12
CA GLU A 83 13.46 13.56 -1.41
C GLU A 83 13.37 15.07 -1.28
N ALA A 84 12.79 15.58 -0.18
CA ALA A 84 12.66 17.01 0.05
C ALA A 84 13.99 17.71 0.33
N LYS A 85 15.03 16.97 0.74
CA LYS A 85 16.37 17.52 1.00
C LYS A 85 17.20 17.70 -0.27
N GLU A 86 16.80 17.05 -1.35
CA GLU A 86 17.45 17.17 -2.66
C GLU A 86 16.86 18.37 -3.42
#